data_a04f4da79f29a2f44d7a1acd2167b786
#
_entry.id   a04f4da79f29a2f44d7a1acd2167b786
#
_cell.length_a   1.000
_cell.length_b   1.000
_cell.length_c   1.000
_cell.angle_alpha   90.00
_cell.angle_beta   90.00
_cell.angle_gamma   90.00
#
_symmetry.space_group_name_H-M   'P 1'
#
loop_
_entity.id
_entity.type
_entity.pdbx_description
1 polymer ?
#
loop_
_entity_poly.entity_id
_entity_poly.type
_entity_poly.pdbx_seq_one_letter_code
_entity_poly.pdbx_strand_id
1 'polypeptide(L)'
;MDDLAAELGMSKKTLYTHFPGKEELVKAVLLDKVQEVETDLSQLSRADTSPVESALRNLLACLQRHTSEIQPAFVRDIGRETPELFQLIEQRRRELISRHFGALFDQGRKSGTIRRDIPTHLIIEILLGAVQSIMNPPKLTALSLTLETGYSSIIRVILEGALTNKARSSHDD
;
A
#
# COMPACT_ATOMS: atom_id res chain seq x y z
N MET A 1 -7.23 -14.83 21.98
CA MET A 1 -6.55 -14.20 23.14
C MET A 1 -5.79 -15.23 23.98
N ASP A 2 -6.36 -16.39 24.25
CA ASP A 2 -5.74 -17.42 25.08
C ASP A 2 -4.49 -18.01 24.43
N ASP A 3 -4.60 -18.42 23.18
CA ASP A 3 -3.48 -18.96 22.40
C ASP A 3 -2.37 -17.92 22.24
N LEU A 4 -2.74 -16.65 22.02
CA LEU A 4 -1.81 -15.56 21.91
C LEU A 4 -1.04 -15.31 23.22
N ALA A 5 -1.73 -15.33 24.37
CA ALA A 5 -1.08 -15.18 25.66
C ALA A 5 -0.08 -16.31 25.93
N ALA A 6 -0.46 -17.56 25.56
CA ALA A 6 0.41 -18.72 25.68
C ALA A 6 1.66 -18.59 24.78
N GLU A 7 1.48 -18.17 23.52
CA GLU A 7 2.57 -17.99 22.55
C GLU A 7 3.56 -16.89 22.99
N LEU A 8 3.03 -15.79 23.56
CA LEU A 8 3.83 -14.70 24.10
C LEU A 8 4.44 -14.98 25.49
N GLY A 9 4.17 -16.14 26.09
CA GLY A 9 4.65 -16.51 27.41
C GLY A 9 4.15 -15.61 28.54
N MET A 10 2.98 -14.98 28.36
CA MET A 10 2.38 -14.07 29.35
C MET A 10 1.04 -14.58 29.87
N SER A 11 0.60 -14.08 31.04
CA SER A 11 -0.72 -14.41 31.56
C SER A 11 -1.83 -13.73 30.74
N LYS A 12 -3.01 -14.40 30.64
CA LYS A 12 -4.21 -13.76 30.09
C LYS A 12 -4.50 -12.42 30.75
N LYS A 13 -4.38 -12.35 32.08
CA LYS A 13 -4.62 -11.12 32.83
C LYS A 13 -3.70 -9.98 32.36
N THR A 14 -2.43 -10.28 32.13
CA THR A 14 -1.47 -9.31 31.60
C THR A 14 -1.87 -8.83 30.22
N LEU A 15 -2.23 -9.75 29.32
CA LEU A 15 -2.68 -9.38 27.97
C LEU A 15 -3.93 -8.50 28.00
N TYR A 16 -4.93 -8.84 28.82
CA TYR A 16 -6.15 -8.05 28.98
C TYR A 16 -5.93 -6.70 29.65
N THR A 17 -4.84 -6.52 30.41
CA THR A 17 -4.45 -5.21 30.97
C THR A 17 -4.00 -4.25 29.84
N HIS A 18 -3.36 -4.78 28.80
CA HIS A 18 -2.92 -4.00 27.63
C HIS A 18 -4.00 -3.82 26.59
N PHE A 19 -4.78 -4.88 26.33
CA PHE A 19 -5.81 -4.91 25.29
C PHE A 19 -7.11 -5.48 25.87
N PRO A 20 -8.12 -4.66 26.16
CA PRO A 20 -9.38 -5.08 26.74
C PRO A 20 -10.12 -6.18 25.96
N GLY A 21 -9.82 -6.32 24.65
CA GLY A 21 -10.41 -7.31 23.77
C GLY A 21 -9.61 -7.56 22.51
N LYS A 22 -10.04 -8.57 21.73
CA LYS A 22 -9.45 -8.92 20.44
C LYS A 22 -9.50 -7.74 19.45
N GLU A 23 -10.60 -7.02 19.44
CA GLU A 23 -10.79 -5.88 18.52
C GLU A 23 -9.80 -4.75 18.76
N GLU A 24 -9.58 -4.37 20.03
CA GLU A 24 -8.60 -3.34 20.39
C GLU A 24 -7.16 -3.77 20.08
N LEU A 25 -6.84 -5.04 20.25
CA LEU A 25 -5.56 -5.59 19.83
C LEU A 25 -5.39 -5.52 18.30
N VAL A 26 -6.36 -5.97 17.54
CA VAL A 26 -6.33 -5.94 16.07
C VAL A 26 -6.21 -4.50 15.58
N LYS A 27 -6.96 -3.58 16.17
CA LYS A 27 -6.88 -2.14 15.86
C LYS A 27 -5.49 -1.58 16.13
N ALA A 28 -4.89 -1.90 17.28
CA ALA A 28 -3.54 -1.44 17.61
C ALA A 28 -2.51 -1.96 16.60
N VAL A 29 -2.54 -3.24 16.26
CA VAL A 29 -1.64 -3.86 15.27
C VAL A 29 -1.80 -3.21 13.89
N LEU A 30 -3.02 -2.96 13.45
CA LEU A 30 -3.26 -2.34 12.14
C LEU A 30 -2.82 -0.87 12.09
N LEU A 31 -3.02 -0.11 13.17
CA LEU A 31 -2.55 1.27 13.26
C LEU A 31 -1.03 1.34 13.32
N ASP A 32 -0.38 0.43 14.04
CA ASP A 32 1.07 0.30 14.08
C ASP A 32 1.62 -0.01 12.68
N LYS A 33 1.00 -0.93 11.95
CA LYS A 33 1.36 -1.23 10.56
C LYS A 33 1.21 -0.03 9.63
N VAL A 34 0.15 0.75 9.77
CA VAL A 34 -0.03 2.01 9.02
C VAL A 34 1.09 3.00 9.33
N GLN A 35 1.48 3.12 10.62
CA GLN A 35 2.57 3.99 11.04
C GLN A 35 3.93 3.55 10.51
N GLU A 36 4.18 2.25 10.44
CA GLU A 36 5.38 1.68 9.82
C GLU A 36 5.47 2.06 8.35
N VAL A 37 4.37 1.86 7.60
CA VAL A 37 4.27 2.26 6.18
C VAL A 37 4.53 3.76 6.02
N GLU A 38 3.92 4.61 6.85
CA GLU A 38 4.13 6.06 6.80
C GLU A 38 5.58 6.45 7.05
N THR A 39 6.23 5.79 7.99
CA THR A 39 7.64 6.01 8.32
C THR A 39 8.53 5.69 7.13
N ASP A 40 8.35 4.52 6.52
CA ASP A 40 9.14 4.07 5.38
C ASP A 40 8.92 4.96 4.15
N LEU A 41 7.68 5.30 3.82
CA LEU A 41 7.36 6.22 2.72
C LEU A 41 7.95 7.61 2.96
N SER A 42 7.93 8.10 4.20
CA SER A 42 8.50 9.40 4.57
C SER A 42 10.02 9.41 4.45
N GLN A 43 10.69 8.33 4.84
CA GLN A 43 12.14 8.18 4.68
C GLN A 43 12.54 8.17 3.21
N LEU A 44 11.84 7.38 2.38
CA LEU A 44 12.07 7.35 0.94
C LEU A 44 11.86 8.73 0.30
N SER A 45 10.78 9.42 0.66
CA SER A 45 10.47 10.74 0.10
C SER A 45 11.49 11.82 0.48
N ARG A 46 12.18 11.70 1.63
CA ARG A 46 13.18 12.66 2.09
C ARG A 46 14.59 12.37 1.54
N ALA A 47 14.92 11.09 1.43
CA ALA A 47 16.26 10.64 1.02
C ALA A 47 16.45 10.64 -0.49
N ASP A 48 15.36 10.66 -1.25
CA ASP A 48 15.40 10.40 -2.69
C ASP A 48 15.59 11.68 -3.49
N THR A 49 16.84 11.91 -3.93
CA THR A 49 17.20 12.92 -4.93
C THR A 49 17.20 12.33 -6.35
N SER A 50 16.73 11.10 -6.51
CA SER A 50 16.68 10.38 -7.77
C SER A 50 15.67 11.00 -8.75
N PRO A 51 15.77 10.66 -10.05
CA PRO A 51 14.70 10.98 -11.00
C PRO A 51 13.33 10.53 -10.52
N VAL A 52 12.29 11.30 -10.80
CA VAL A 52 10.91 11.06 -10.37
C VAL A 52 10.46 9.62 -10.65
N GLU A 53 10.88 9.04 -11.76
CA GLU A 53 10.55 7.66 -12.13
C GLU A 53 11.12 6.63 -11.13
N SER A 54 12.40 6.77 -10.77
CA SER A 54 13.04 5.91 -9.77
C SER A 54 12.38 6.05 -8.40
N ALA A 55 12.09 7.29 -7.99
CA ALA A 55 11.39 7.57 -6.74
C ALA A 55 9.99 6.95 -6.71
N LEU A 56 9.23 7.01 -7.83
CA LEU A 56 7.95 6.32 -7.96
C LEU A 56 8.09 4.80 -7.82
N ARG A 57 9.09 4.20 -8.47
CA ARG A 57 9.36 2.76 -8.34
C ARG A 57 9.68 2.37 -6.89
N ASN A 58 10.48 3.17 -6.20
CA ASN A 58 10.85 2.94 -4.80
C ASN A 58 9.62 3.00 -3.87
N LEU A 59 8.76 4.02 -4.02
CA LEU A 59 7.52 4.11 -3.25
C LEU A 59 6.59 2.92 -3.53
N LEU A 60 6.44 2.52 -4.78
CA LEU A 60 5.60 1.39 -5.16
C LEU A 60 6.17 0.07 -4.64
N ALA A 61 7.49 -0.14 -4.69
CA ALA A 61 8.15 -1.31 -4.11
C ALA A 61 7.97 -1.38 -2.59
N CYS A 62 8.03 -0.24 -1.90
CA CYS A 62 7.73 -0.14 -0.47
C CYS A 62 6.29 -0.59 -0.17
N LEU A 63 5.31 -0.06 -0.89
CA LEU A 63 3.91 -0.48 -0.72
C LEU A 63 3.71 -1.97 -1.03
N GLN A 64 4.36 -2.50 -2.06
CA GLN A 64 4.32 -3.92 -2.39
C GLN A 64 4.80 -4.79 -1.24
N ARG A 65 5.97 -4.44 -0.66
CA ARG A 65 6.55 -5.16 0.49
C ARG A 65 5.54 -5.23 1.65
N HIS A 66 5.02 -4.09 2.09
CA HIS A 66 4.05 -4.04 3.20
C HIS A 66 2.74 -4.76 2.88
N THR A 67 2.27 -4.71 1.63
CA THR A 67 1.05 -5.43 1.21
C THR A 67 1.27 -6.94 1.21
N SER A 68 2.45 -7.43 0.81
CA SER A 68 2.76 -8.86 0.76
C SER A 68 2.86 -9.51 2.15
N GLU A 69 3.10 -8.72 3.20
CA GLU A 69 3.15 -9.19 4.58
C GLU A 69 1.75 -9.46 5.17
N ILE A 70 0.70 -8.91 4.54
CA ILE A 70 -0.67 -9.02 5.03
C ILE A 70 -1.39 -10.16 4.30
N GLN A 71 -1.86 -11.15 5.04
CA GLN A 71 -2.60 -12.27 4.47
C GLN A 71 -3.98 -11.82 3.96
N PRO A 72 -4.37 -12.16 2.72
CA PRO A 72 -5.67 -11.78 2.16
C PRO A 72 -6.87 -12.28 2.97
N ALA A 73 -6.75 -13.43 3.64
CA ALA A 73 -7.77 -13.95 4.53
C ALA A 73 -8.03 -13.02 5.72
N PHE A 74 -6.97 -12.48 6.31
CA PHE A 74 -7.05 -11.53 7.42
C PHE A 74 -7.78 -10.23 7.03
N VAL A 75 -7.46 -9.68 5.85
CA VAL A 75 -8.14 -8.47 5.33
C VAL A 75 -9.63 -8.71 5.14
N ARG A 76 -9.99 -9.87 4.56
CA ARG A 76 -11.39 -10.26 4.36
C ARG A 76 -12.13 -10.41 5.69
N ASP A 77 -11.50 -11.07 6.67
CA ASP A 77 -12.13 -11.33 7.96
C ASP A 77 -12.36 -10.03 8.74
N ILE A 78 -11.41 -9.08 8.72
CA ILE A 78 -11.59 -7.74 9.30
C ILE A 78 -12.73 -7.00 8.61
N GLY A 79 -12.78 -7.01 7.27
CA GLY A 79 -13.85 -6.35 6.52
C GLY A 79 -15.25 -6.88 6.86
N ARG A 80 -15.34 -8.17 7.24
CA ARG A 80 -16.60 -8.81 7.63
C ARG A 80 -16.92 -8.60 9.11
N GLU A 81 -15.95 -8.76 10.01
CA GLU A 81 -16.16 -8.77 11.46
C GLU A 81 -16.14 -7.37 12.07
N THR A 82 -15.33 -6.47 11.52
CA THR A 82 -15.14 -5.09 12.01
C THR A 82 -15.09 -4.08 10.85
N PRO A 83 -16.22 -3.85 10.14
CA PRO A 83 -16.24 -3.02 8.93
C PRO A 83 -15.83 -1.57 9.20
N GLU A 84 -16.11 -1.02 10.39
CA GLU A 84 -15.70 0.33 10.78
C GLU A 84 -14.18 0.45 10.89
N LEU A 85 -13.53 -0.55 11.49
CA LEU A 85 -12.07 -0.60 11.57
C LEU A 85 -11.46 -0.76 10.18
N PHE A 86 -12.04 -1.61 9.33
CA PHE A 86 -11.60 -1.76 7.94
C PHE A 86 -11.67 -0.42 7.19
N GLN A 87 -12.77 0.32 7.30
CA GLN A 87 -12.92 1.63 6.67
C GLN A 87 -11.89 2.65 7.19
N LEU A 88 -11.64 2.68 8.50
CA LEU A 88 -10.62 3.54 9.09
C LEU A 88 -9.23 3.26 8.50
N ILE A 89 -8.83 2.00 8.41
CA ILE A 89 -7.52 1.61 7.86
C ILE A 89 -7.42 1.94 6.37
N GLU A 90 -8.47 1.67 5.59
CA GLU A 90 -8.52 2.01 4.16
C GLU A 90 -8.44 3.53 3.93
N GLN A 91 -9.09 4.32 4.77
CA GLN A 91 -8.98 5.78 4.71
C GLN A 91 -7.55 6.23 4.99
N ARG A 92 -6.92 5.74 6.05
CA ARG A 92 -5.52 6.05 6.37
C ARG A 92 -4.57 5.67 5.24
N ARG A 93 -4.74 4.49 4.68
CA ARG A 93 -3.97 4.03 3.52
C ARG A 93 -4.10 4.98 2.33
N ARG A 94 -5.33 5.41 1.98
CA ARG A 94 -5.58 6.37 0.91
C ARG A 94 -4.90 7.71 1.16
N GLU A 95 -5.00 8.22 2.38
CA GLU A 95 -4.37 9.48 2.79
C GLU A 95 -2.85 9.44 2.60
N LEU A 96 -2.19 8.35 3.05
CA LEU A 96 -0.76 8.13 2.89
C LEU A 96 -0.35 8.08 1.42
N ILE A 97 -1.04 7.26 0.63
CA ILE A 97 -0.75 7.13 -0.81
C ILE A 97 -0.95 8.47 -1.51
N SER A 98 -2.06 9.16 -1.27
CA SER A 98 -2.33 10.45 -1.89
C SER A 98 -1.29 11.50 -1.54
N ARG A 99 -0.80 11.53 -0.31
CA ARG A 99 0.22 12.47 0.15
C ARG A 99 1.57 12.23 -0.55
N HIS A 100 2.09 11.01 -0.48
CA HIS A 100 3.43 10.71 -0.98
C HIS A 100 3.48 10.66 -2.51
N PHE A 101 2.53 9.99 -3.15
CA PHE A 101 2.47 9.92 -4.60
C PHE A 101 2.03 11.24 -5.22
N GLY A 102 1.09 11.97 -4.59
CA GLY A 102 0.66 13.29 -5.06
C GLY A 102 1.83 14.26 -5.19
N ALA A 103 2.65 14.39 -4.15
CA ALA A 103 3.83 15.25 -4.16
C ALA A 103 4.81 14.88 -5.29
N LEU A 104 5.04 13.58 -5.48
CA LEU A 104 5.96 13.08 -6.50
C LEU A 104 5.40 13.26 -7.92
N PHE A 105 4.11 13.04 -8.14
CA PHE A 105 3.44 13.32 -9.41
C PHE A 105 3.50 14.82 -9.75
N ASP A 106 3.31 15.70 -8.78
CA ASP A 106 3.40 17.14 -9.00
C ASP A 106 4.82 17.58 -9.38
N GLN A 107 5.84 16.97 -8.75
CA GLN A 107 7.25 17.17 -9.15
C GLN A 107 7.50 16.67 -10.57
N GLY A 108 7.02 15.47 -10.90
CA GLY A 108 7.17 14.88 -12.23
C GLY A 108 6.48 15.68 -13.34
N ARG A 109 5.36 16.33 -13.02
CA ARG A 109 4.68 17.24 -13.95
C ARG A 109 5.47 18.51 -14.19
N LYS A 110 6.12 19.06 -13.15
CA LYS A 110 6.98 20.24 -13.30
C LYS A 110 8.19 19.94 -14.17
N SER A 111 8.80 18.76 -14.01
CA SER A 111 9.94 18.31 -14.82
C SER A 111 9.56 17.80 -16.22
N GLY A 112 8.26 17.59 -16.50
CA GLY A 112 7.79 17.04 -17.78
C GLY A 112 7.91 15.51 -17.90
N THR A 113 8.30 14.81 -16.82
CA THR A 113 8.39 13.35 -16.78
C THR A 113 7.00 12.69 -16.72
N ILE A 114 6.09 13.30 -15.97
CA ILE A 114 4.71 12.84 -15.81
C ILE A 114 3.78 13.65 -16.72
N ARG A 115 2.88 12.94 -17.37
CA ARG A 115 1.87 13.53 -18.26
C ARG A 115 0.90 14.45 -17.49
N ARG A 116 0.41 15.52 -18.18
CA ARG A 116 -0.44 16.54 -17.56
C ARG A 116 -1.91 16.42 -17.93
N ASP A 117 -2.23 15.63 -18.95
CA ASP A 117 -3.58 15.47 -19.50
C ASP A 117 -4.48 14.54 -18.66
N ILE A 118 -3.88 13.73 -17.76
CA ILE A 118 -4.63 12.90 -16.79
C ILE A 118 -4.44 13.49 -15.39
N PRO A 119 -5.51 13.80 -14.64
CA PRO A 119 -5.40 14.31 -13.27
C PRO A 119 -4.69 13.32 -12.33
N THR A 120 -3.82 13.83 -11.45
CA THR A 120 -3.06 13.00 -10.48
C THR A 120 -3.96 12.13 -9.63
N HIS A 121 -5.06 12.70 -9.11
CA HIS A 121 -6.00 11.94 -8.28
C HIS A 121 -6.63 10.77 -9.03
N LEU A 122 -6.88 10.90 -10.34
CA LEU A 122 -7.40 9.80 -11.15
C LEU A 122 -6.38 8.67 -11.29
N ILE A 123 -5.09 8.99 -11.50
CA ILE A 123 -4.03 7.98 -11.56
C ILE A 123 -3.94 7.22 -10.22
N ILE A 124 -4.03 7.94 -9.11
CA ILE A 124 -4.01 7.34 -7.76
C ILE A 124 -5.25 6.45 -7.54
N GLU A 125 -6.44 6.90 -7.93
CA GLU A 125 -7.67 6.10 -7.79
C GLU A 125 -7.64 4.85 -8.67
N ILE A 126 -7.08 4.92 -9.87
CA ILE A 126 -6.89 3.74 -10.73
C ILE A 126 -5.93 2.74 -10.06
N LEU A 127 -4.82 3.21 -9.49
CA LEU A 127 -3.88 2.36 -8.75
C LEU A 127 -4.57 1.66 -7.58
N LEU A 128 -5.25 2.42 -6.73
CA LEU A 128 -5.96 1.91 -5.55
C LEU A 128 -7.05 0.91 -5.94
N GLY A 129 -7.86 1.27 -6.96
CA GLY A 129 -8.92 0.40 -7.47
C GLY A 129 -8.39 -0.89 -8.09
N ALA A 130 -7.30 -0.82 -8.85
CA ALA A 130 -6.66 -2.00 -9.44
C ALA A 130 -6.12 -2.95 -8.35
N VAL A 131 -5.43 -2.41 -7.35
CA VAL A 131 -4.96 -3.21 -6.20
C VAL A 131 -6.15 -3.86 -5.49
N GLN A 132 -7.17 -3.10 -5.14
CA GLN A 132 -8.35 -3.63 -4.43
C GLN A 132 -9.09 -4.71 -5.23
N SER A 133 -9.23 -4.53 -6.56
CA SER A 133 -9.99 -5.44 -7.42
C SER A 133 -9.22 -6.71 -7.79
N ILE A 134 -7.90 -6.64 -7.91
CA ILE A 134 -7.07 -7.72 -8.47
C ILE A 134 -6.35 -8.50 -7.37
N MET A 135 -5.92 -7.83 -6.29
CA MET A 135 -5.08 -8.42 -5.26
C MET A 135 -5.90 -9.25 -4.24
N ASN A 136 -6.74 -10.14 -4.74
CA ASN A 136 -7.49 -11.11 -3.96
C ASN A 136 -7.31 -12.51 -4.53
N PRO A 137 -7.32 -13.59 -3.68
CA PRO A 137 -7.00 -14.94 -4.11
C PRO A 137 -7.84 -15.47 -5.28
N PRO A 138 -9.18 -15.33 -5.30
CA PRO A 138 -9.98 -15.79 -6.44
C PRO A 138 -9.59 -15.13 -7.76
N LYS A 139 -9.31 -13.82 -7.75
CA LYS A 139 -8.97 -13.09 -8.96
C LYS A 139 -7.56 -13.39 -9.44
N LEU A 140 -6.59 -13.49 -8.52
CA LEU A 140 -5.22 -13.87 -8.85
C LEU A 140 -5.16 -15.25 -9.47
N THR A 141 -5.89 -16.22 -8.92
CA THR A 141 -6.00 -17.58 -9.50
C THR A 141 -6.62 -17.53 -10.89
N ALA A 142 -7.72 -16.81 -11.08
CA ALA A 142 -8.38 -16.67 -12.38
C ALA A 142 -7.48 -16.04 -13.45
N LEU A 143 -6.55 -15.16 -13.05
CA LEU A 143 -5.60 -14.51 -13.94
C LEU A 143 -4.24 -15.24 -14.03
N SER A 144 -4.09 -16.37 -13.35
CA SER A 144 -2.82 -17.12 -13.25
C SER A 144 -1.65 -16.26 -12.73
N LEU A 145 -1.93 -15.37 -11.77
CA LEU A 145 -0.95 -14.47 -11.16
C LEU A 145 -0.67 -14.86 -9.70
N THR A 146 0.56 -14.62 -9.28
CA THR A 146 0.92 -14.56 -7.85
C THR A 146 0.64 -13.16 -7.30
N LEU A 147 0.69 -12.99 -5.97
CA LEU A 147 0.62 -11.66 -5.34
C LEU A 147 1.71 -10.73 -5.90
N GLU A 148 2.93 -11.23 -6.02
CA GLU A 148 4.08 -10.47 -6.52
C GLU A 148 3.91 -10.07 -7.98
N THR A 149 3.59 -11.02 -8.87
CA THR A 149 3.42 -10.74 -10.30
C THR A 149 2.18 -9.90 -10.59
N GLY A 150 1.12 -10.05 -9.82
CA GLY A 150 -0.08 -9.21 -9.91
C GLY A 150 0.23 -7.77 -9.56
N TYR A 151 0.91 -7.55 -8.43
CA TYR A 151 1.25 -6.20 -7.98
C TYR A 151 2.23 -5.50 -8.93
N SER A 152 3.33 -6.18 -9.33
CA SER A 152 4.30 -5.62 -10.28
C SER A 152 3.70 -5.32 -11.65
N SER A 153 2.74 -6.11 -12.11
CA SER A 153 2.01 -5.84 -13.35
C SER A 153 1.13 -4.60 -13.26
N ILE A 154 0.38 -4.42 -12.15
CA ILE A 154 -0.41 -3.21 -11.91
C ILE A 154 0.50 -1.99 -11.92
N ILE A 155 1.62 -2.05 -11.18
CA ILE A 155 2.60 -0.96 -11.11
C ILE A 155 3.11 -0.60 -12.51
N ARG A 156 3.51 -1.59 -13.30
CA ARG A 156 4.02 -1.37 -14.66
C ARG A 156 3.00 -0.64 -15.52
N VAL A 157 1.75 -1.13 -15.57
CA VAL A 157 0.67 -0.48 -16.34
C VAL A 157 0.46 0.97 -15.91
N ILE A 158 0.44 1.25 -14.60
CA ILE A 158 0.24 2.60 -14.10
C ILE A 158 1.42 3.50 -14.45
N LEU A 159 2.66 3.04 -14.27
CA LEU A 159 3.85 3.83 -14.59
C LEU A 159 3.93 4.11 -16.08
N GLU A 160 3.80 3.10 -16.91
CA GLU A 160 3.82 3.29 -18.37
C GLU A 160 2.69 4.20 -18.86
N GLY A 161 1.52 4.15 -18.20
CA GLY A 161 0.41 5.06 -18.49
C GLY A 161 0.64 6.50 -17.99
N ALA A 162 1.40 6.70 -16.93
CA ALA A 162 1.63 8.01 -16.31
C ALA A 162 2.84 8.77 -16.89
N LEU A 163 3.85 8.05 -17.39
CA LEU A 163 5.04 8.63 -17.98
C LEU A 163 4.77 9.27 -19.34
N THR A 164 5.51 10.33 -19.67
CA THR A 164 5.51 10.90 -21.02
C THR A 164 6.29 10.01 -22.01
N ASN A 165 6.04 10.17 -23.31
CA ASN A 165 6.79 9.44 -24.33
C ASN A 165 8.31 9.70 -24.25
N LYS A 166 8.71 10.93 -23.87
CA LYS A 166 10.11 11.29 -23.67
C LYS A 166 10.76 10.52 -22.52
N ALA A 167 10.03 10.31 -21.42
CA ALA A 167 10.53 9.55 -20.28
C ALA A 167 10.59 8.04 -20.52
N ARG A 168 9.72 7.50 -21.41
CA ARG A 168 9.75 6.08 -21.79
C ARG A 168 10.99 5.73 -22.64
N SER A 169 11.39 6.61 -23.56
CA SER A 169 12.53 6.37 -24.48
C SER A 169 13.89 6.31 -23.79
N SER A 170 14.01 6.83 -22.57
CA SER A 170 15.26 6.80 -21.80
C SER A 170 15.52 5.46 -21.09
N HIS A 171 14.66 4.48 -21.24
CA HIS A 171 14.71 3.19 -20.52
C HIS A 171 15.10 2.01 -21.41
N ASP A 172 15.13 2.19 -22.74
CA ASP A 172 15.47 1.16 -23.73
C ASP A 172 16.95 1.21 -24.15
N ASP A 173 17.76 2.06 -23.55
CA ASP A 173 19.22 2.13 -23.69
C ASP A 173 19.90 1.60 -22.41
#